data_1be0ed5121c180aa913668c32a8240cd
#
_entry.id   1be0ed5121c180aa913668c32a8240cd
#
_cell.length_a   1.000
_cell.length_b   1.000
_cell.length_c   1.000
_cell.angle_alpha   90.00
_cell.angle_beta   90.00
_cell.angle_gamma   90.00
#
_symmetry.space_group_name_H-M   'P 1'
#
loop_
_entity.id
_entity.type
_entity.pdbx_description
1 polymer ?
#
loop_
_entity_poly.entity_id
_entity_poly.type
_entity_poly.pdbx_seq_one_letter_code
_entity_poly.pdbx_strand_id
1 'polypeptide(L)'
;MGFFDKLKQSLEKTKIALGIKKVDENLLEELEEKLIMSDVGMTATDEIIEELRARIKQDKIVESDKVVEILKEQLEKILTKEDNKLNLETSPAAILMVGVNGAGKTTSIGKIANRLRLQGKKVLVVAADTYRAAAVEQVEEWAKRANVDIIKGQENADPSSVIFTGCKKAKEENYDVVICDTAGRLQSKKSLMDELEKMNKVIDRELPNSSKETLLVLDGSTGQNAISQLKAFKEATGVTGVIITKLDGTSKGGVIIKLAKDENIAIKFIGIGEKIDDMEEFNARDFVNAIIE
;
A
#
# COMPACT_ATOMS: atom_id res chain seq x y z
N MET A 1 7.49 -2.96 22.34
CA MET A 1 6.16 -2.99 21.72
C MET A 1 6.34 -3.51 20.30
N GLY A 2 5.79 -4.66 19.99
CA GLY A 2 5.90 -5.27 18.65
C GLY A 2 5.14 -4.48 17.60
N PHE A 3 5.37 -4.78 16.29
CA PHE A 3 4.64 -4.12 15.21
C PHE A 3 3.13 -4.36 15.32
N PHE A 4 2.70 -5.59 15.65
CA PHE A 4 1.29 -5.92 15.85
C PHE A 4 0.61 -5.08 16.95
N ASP A 5 1.29 -4.83 18.06
CA ASP A 5 0.75 -3.97 19.12
C ASP A 5 0.57 -2.53 18.63
N LYS A 6 1.55 -2.02 17.85
CA LYS A 6 1.46 -0.69 17.21
C LYS A 6 0.32 -0.64 16.19
N LEU A 7 0.17 -1.69 15.37
CA LEU A 7 -0.92 -1.81 14.41
C LEU A 7 -2.28 -1.79 15.11
N LYS A 8 -2.43 -2.58 16.17
CA LYS A 8 -3.66 -2.62 16.97
C LYS A 8 -3.98 -1.24 17.56
N GLN A 9 -2.99 -0.55 18.09
CA GLN A 9 -3.14 0.81 18.61
C GLN A 9 -3.50 1.82 17.51
N SER A 10 -2.87 1.71 16.35
CA SER A 10 -3.12 2.60 15.21
C SER A 10 -4.53 2.45 14.65
N LEU A 11 -5.08 1.24 14.67
CA LEU A 11 -6.42 0.92 14.19
C LEU A 11 -7.51 1.03 15.26
N GLU A 12 -7.20 1.52 16.46
CA GLU A 12 -8.16 1.64 17.57
C GLU A 12 -9.48 2.34 17.17
N LYS A 13 -9.40 3.34 16.33
CA LYS A 13 -10.57 4.08 15.83
C LYS A 13 -11.35 3.34 14.73
N THR A 14 -10.74 2.34 14.11
CA THR A 14 -11.37 1.50 13.06
C THR A 14 -11.98 0.24 13.65
N LYS A 15 -11.75 -0.04 14.94
CA LYS A 15 -12.19 -1.28 15.57
C LYS A 15 -13.68 -1.50 15.49
N ILE A 16 -14.05 -2.73 15.15
CA ILE A 16 -15.40 -3.28 15.16
C ILE A 16 -15.53 -4.15 16.40
N ALA A 17 -15.92 -3.55 17.54
CA ALA A 17 -16.14 -4.28 18.77
C ALA A 17 -17.52 -4.95 18.75
N LEU A 18 -17.58 -6.23 19.04
CA LEU A 18 -18.79 -7.04 19.08
C LEU A 18 -18.99 -7.57 20.50
N GLY A 19 -20.09 -7.19 21.12
CA GLY A 19 -20.50 -7.79 22.41
C GLY A 19 -21.05 -9.22 22.22
N ILE A 20 -21.05 -10.00 23.30
CA ILE A 20 -21.72 -11.30 23.33
C ILE A 20 -23.23 -11.08 23.14
N LYS A 21 -23.76 -11.51 21.99
CA LYS A 21 -25.16 -11.33 21.59
C LYS A 21 -25.74 -12.62 21.03
N LYS A 22 -27.08 -12.68 21.01
CA LYS A 22 -27.75 -13.71 20.25
C LYS A 22 -27.51 -13.52 18.75
N VAL A 23 -27.30 -14.62 18.04
CA VAL A 23 -27.18 -14.58 16.56
C VAL A 23 -28.59 -14.40 15.98
N ASP A 24 -28.90 -13.16 15.65
CA ASP A 24 -30.17 -12.75 15.04
C ASP A 24 -29.88 -11.63 13.99
N GLU A 25 -30.92 -11.12 13.36
CA GLU A 25 -30.83 -10.08 12.34
C GLU A 25 -30.25 -8.79 12.91
N ASN A 26 -30.52 -8.46 14.17
CA ASN A 26 -29.96 -7.24 14.78
C ASN A 26 -28.42 -7.28 14.88
N LEU A 27 -27.84 -8.47 15.08
CA LEU A 27 -26.38 -8.61 15.07
C LEU A 27 -25.80 -8.34 13.68
N LEU A 28 -26.46 -8.83 12.63
CA LEU A 28 -26.01 -8.60 11.24
C LEU A 28 -26.15 -7.14 10.84
N GLU A 29 -27.25 -6.49 11.19
CA GLU A 29 -27.45 -5.03 10.97
C GLU A 29 -26.39 -4.20 11.70
N GLU A 30 -26.02 -4.55 12.94
CA GLU A 30 -24.95 -3.87 13.68
C GLU A 30 -23.58 -4.06 13.02
N LEU A 31 -23.29 -5.26 12.50
CA LEU A 31 -22.06 -5.53 11.74
C LEU A 31 -22.00 -4.72 10.47
N GLU A 32 -23.10 -4.68 9.72
CA GLU A 32 -23.25 -3.90 8.49
C GLU A 32 -22.97 -2.42 8.77
N GLU A 33 -23.63 -1.82 9.76
CA GLU A 33 -23.42 -0.44 10.15
C GLU A 33 -21.95 -0.15 10.50
N LYS A 34 -21.32 -1.01 11.30
CA LYS A 34 -19.91 -0.85 11.69
C LYS A 34 -18.94 -0.96 10.52
N LEU A 35 -19.17 -1.88 9.58
CA LEU A 35 -18.37 -2.00 8.37
C LEU A 35 -18.49 -0.75 7.51
N ILE A 36 -19.68 -0.21 7.33
CA ILE A 36 -19.94 1.04 6.60
C ILE A 36 -19.23 2.23 7.28
N MET A 37 -19.38 2.36 8.60
CA MET A 37 -18.72 3.44 9.37
C MET A 37 -17.18 3.38 9.32
N SER A 38 -16.62 2.19 9.09
CA SER A 38 -15.19 1.99 8.92
C SER A 38 -14.69 2.27 7.49
N ASP A 39 -15.55 2.77 6.59
CA ASP A 39 -15.23 3.06 5.17
C ASP A 39 -15.02 1.81 4.29
N VAL A 40 -15.56 0.65 4.65
CA VAL A 40 -15.58 -0.55 3.78
C VAL A 40 -16.40 -0.27 2.50
N GLY A 41 -17.42 0.60 2.61
CA GLY A 41 -18.31 0.97 1.51
C GLY A 41 -19.50 0.03 1.38
N MET A 42 -20.66 0.58 0.96
CA MET A 42 -21.94 -0.13 0.98
C MET A 42 -21.91 -1.44 0.19
N THR A 43 -21.56 -1.40 -1.09
CA THR A 43 -21.57 -2.60 -1.96
C THR A 43 -20.71 -3.74 -1.40
N ALA A 44 -19.48 -3.42 -0.95
CA ALA A 44 -18.60 -4.43 -0.37
C ALA A 44 -19.16 -4.97 0.95
N THR A 45 -19.77 -4.11 1.77
CA THR A 45 -20.42 -4.50 3.02
C THR A 45 -21.62 -5.40 2.78
N ASP A 46 -22.53 -5.04 1.86
CA ASP A 46 -23.70 -5.83 1.51
C ASP A 46 -23.31 -7.27 1.13
N GLU A 47 -22.31 -7.40 0.23
CA GLU A 47 -21.82 -8.72 -0.19
C GLU A 47 -21.18 -9.51 0.96
N ILE A 48 -20.43 -8.87 1.85
CA ILE A 48 -19.83 -9.50 3.03
C ILE A 48 -20.93 -10.00 3.97
N ILE A 49 -21.94 -9.20 4.25
CA ILE A 49 -23.05 -9.55 5.14
C ILE A 49 -23.93 -10.65 4.54
N GLU A 50 -24.23 -10.59 3.24
CA GLU A 50 -25.01 -11.64 2.56
C GLU A 50 -24.29 -13.01 2.59
N GLU A 51 -22.98 -13.04 2.33
CA GLU A 51 -22.18 -14.25 2.40
C GLU A 51 -22.12 -14.79 3.85
N LEU A 52 -21.94 -13.89 4.84
CA LEU A 52 -21.96 -14.23 6.27
C LEU A 52 -23.31 -14.83 6.67
N ARG A 53 -24.43 -14.20 6.27
CA ARG A 53 -25.79 -14.67 6.50
C ARG A 53 -26.03 -16.06 5.92
N ALA A 54 -25.59 -16.30 4.68
CA ALA A 54 -25.71 -17.59 4.03
C ALA A 54 -24.96 -18.68 4.80
N ARG A 55 -23.74 -18.39 5.25
CA ARG A 55 -22.90 -19.32 6.00
C ARG A 55 -23.47 -19.63 7.40
N ILE A 56 -23.94 -18.62 8.11
CA ILE A 56 -24.63 -18.80 9.42
C ILE A 56 -25.80 -19.76 9.27
N LYS A 57 -26.63 -19.60 8.23
CA LYS A 57 -27.78 -20.45 7.97
C LYS A 57 -27.39 -21.87 7.58
N GLN A 58 -26.39 -22.02 6.72
CA GLN A 58 -25.87 -23.30 6.24
C GLN A 58 -25.29 -24.13 7.41
N ASP A 59 -24.45 -23.52 8.23
CA ASP A 59 -23.71 -24.17 9.31
C ASP A 59 -24.51 -24.19 10.64
N LYS A 60 -25.71 -23.59 10.64
CA LYS A 60 -26.63 -23.49 11.82
C LYS A 60 -25.95 -22.85 13.03
N ILE A 61 -25.22 -21.75 12.80
CA ILE A 61 -24.46 -21.03 13.82
C ILE A 61 -25.44 -20.32 14.79
N VAL A 62 -25.25 -20.53 16.08
CA VAL A 62 -26.07 -19.92 17.14
C VAL A 62 -25.23 -19.09 18.15
N GLU A 63 -23.91 -19.17 18.05
CA GLU A 63 -22.94 -18.50 18.93
C GLU A 63 -22.35 -17.30 18.24
N SER A 64 -22.43 -16.11 18.86
CA SER A 64 -21.89 -14.86 18.28
C SER A 64 -20.38 -14.92 18.03
N ASP A 65 -19.62 -15.60 18.89
CA ASP A 65 -18.17 -15.73 18.71
C ASP A 65 -17.82 -16.47 17.41
N LYS A 66 -18.62 -17.46 17.02
CA LYS A 66 -18.44 -18.16 15.73
C LYS A 66 -18.78 -17.26 14.53
N VAL A 67 -19.74 -16.36 14.68
CA VAL A 67 -20.03 -15.35 13.64
C VAL A 67 -18.84 -14.43 13.44
N VAL A 68 -18.19 -14.00 14.53
CA VAL A 68 -16.97 -13.18 14.49
C VAL A 68 -15.84 -13.93 13.79
N GLU A 69 -15.62 -15.21 14.12
CA GLU A 69 -14.60 -16.05 13.48
C GLU A 69 -14.85 -16.19 11.97
N ILE A 70 -16.09 -16.45 11.56
CA ILE A 70 -16.46 -16.55 10.13
C ILE A 70 -16.22 -15.23 9.41
N LEU A 71 -16.59 -14.10 10.02
CA LEU A 71 -16.32 -12.78 9.46
C LEU A 71 -14.81 -12.54 9.28
N LYS A 72 -14.02 -12.90 10.30
CA LYS A 72 -12.54 -12.79 10.22
C LYS A 72 -11.97 -13.64 9.07
N GLU A 73 -12.40 -14.90 8.94
CA GLU A 73 -11.98 -15.77 7.84
C GLU A 73 -12.34 -15.19 6.48
N GLN A 74 -13.53 -14.63 6.34
CA GLN A 74 -14.03 -14.03 5.10
C GLN A 74 -13.21 -12.80 4.73
N LEU A 75 -12.94 -11.90 5.68
CA LEU A 75 -12.10 -10.71 5.47
C LEU A 75 -10.65 -11.09 5.18
N GLU A 76 -10.09 -12.07 5.89
CA GLU A 76 -8.75 -12.58 5.61
C GLU A 76 -8.64 -13.12 4.18
N LYS A 77 -9.63 -13.86 3.70
CA LYS A 77 -9.71 -14.38 2.34
C LYS A 77 -9.76 -13.26 1.30
N ILE A 78 -10.52 -12.18 1.55
CA ILE A 78 -10.59 -11.00 0.66
C ILE A 78 -9.23 -10.32 0.55
N LEU A 79 -8.53 -10.19 1.68
CA LEU A 79 -7.28 -9.44 1.81
C LEU A 79 -6.04 -10.25 1.39
N THR A 80 -6.12 -11.58 1.42
CA THR A 80 -5.00 -12.44 1.01
C THR A 80 -4.96 -12.55 -0.50
N LYS A 81 -3.86 -12.07 -1.10
CA LYS A 81 -3.56 -12.21 -2.52
C LYS A 81 -2.22 -12.91 -2.68
N GLU A 82 -2.03 -13.64 -3.78
CA GLU A 82 -0.75 -14.32 -4.09
C GLU A 82 0.41 -13.33 -4.17
N ASP A 83 0.14 -12.12 -4.60
CA ASP A 83 1.10 -11.04 -4.83
C ASP A 83 1.17 -9.99 -3.70
N ASN A 84 0.76 -10.30 -2.46
CA ASN A 84 0.92 -9.38 -1.31
C ASN A 84 2.40 -9.09 -0.99
N LYS A 85 3.34 -9.94 -1.41
CA LYS A 85 4.77 -9.70 -1.27
C LYS A 85 5.35 -8.97 -2.48
N LEU A 86 6.48 -8.28 -2.28
CA LEU A 86 7.22 -7.71 -3.40
C LEU A 86 7.76 -8.82 -4.31
N ASN A 87 7.60 -8.64 -5.62
CA ASN A 87 8.28 -9.47 -6.60
C ASN A 87 9.71 -8.94 -6.83
N LEU A 88 10.69 -9.62 -6.25
CA LEU A 88 12.12 -9.30 -6.35
C LEU A 88 12.92 -10.51 -6.85
N GLU A 89 12.35 -11.28 -7.78
CA GLU A 89 12.95 -12.53 -8.30
C GLU A 89 14.18 -12.27 -9.17
N THR A 90 14.32 -11.08 -9.74
CA THR A 90 15.45 -10.70 -10.59
C THR A 90 16.35 -9.67 -9.92
N SER A 91 17.59 -9.55 -10.39
CA SER A 91 18.53 -8.49 -10.00
C SER A 91 19.10 -7.80 -11.25
N PRO A 92 18.89 -6.48 -11.41
CA PRO A 92 18.10 -5.63 -10.52
C PRO A 92 16.59 -5.83 -10.70
N ALA A 93 15.81 -5.86 -9.60
CA ALA A 93 14.39 -5.62 -9.64
C ALA A 93 14.11 -4.11 -9.62
N ALA A 94 13.02 -3.66 -10.24
CA ALA A 94 12.65 -2.25 -10.29
C ALA A 94 11.38 -1.96 -9.50
N ILE A 95 11.38 -0.91 -8.69
CA ILE A 95 10.20 -0.41 -7.98
C ILE A 95 9.95 1.03 -8.38
N LEU A 96 8.82 1.30 -9.04
CA LEU A 96 8.35 2.65 -9.35
C LEU A 96 7.35 3.09 -8.29
N MET A 97 7.68 4.16 -7.55
CA MET A 97 6.82 4.69 -6.48
C MET A 97 5.94 5.80 -7.01
N VAL A 98 4.63 5.60 -7.03
CA VAL A 98 3.65 6.56 -7.53
C VAL A 98 2.65 6.98 -6.45
N GLY A 99 1.95 8.10 -6.66
CA GLY A 99 0.94 8.59 -5.72
C GLY A 99 0.94 10.11 -5.60
N VAL A 100 -0.07 10.66 -4.95
CA VAL A 100 -0.24 12.13 -4.79
C VAL A 100 0.79 12.72 -3.82
N ASN A 101 0.98 14.04 -3.91
CA ASN A 101 1.82 14.76 -2.93
C ASN A 101 1.21 14.63 -1.52
N GLY A 102 2.07 14.40 -0.53
CA GLY A 102 1.66 14.23 0.86
C GLY A 102 1.16 12.83 1.23
N ALA A 103 1.03 11.89 0.28
CA ALA A 103 0.63 10.51 0.58
C ALA A 103 1.70 9.70 1.32
N GLY A 104 2.94 10.21 1.43
CA GLY A 104 4.03 9.50 2.14
C GLY A 104 4.98 8.72 1.24
N LYS A 105 5.04 9.01 -0.08
CA LYS A 105 5.95 8.34 -1.03
C LYS A 105 7.40 8.34 -0.56
N THR A 106 7.97 9.51 -0.34
CA THR A 106 9.38 9.69 0.04
C THR A 106 9.73 8.96 1.33
N THR A 107 8.84 9.03 2.33
CA THR A 107 8.98 8.29 3.58
C THR A 107 8.92 6.78 3.35
N SER A 108 8.00 6.31 2.51
CA SER A 108 7.88 4.88 2.16
C SER A 108 9.10 4.35 1.43
N ILE A 109 9.68 5.15 0.50
CA ILE A 109 10.93 4.81 -0.19
C ILE A 109 12.05 4.54 0.82
N GLY A 110 12.27 5.48 1.77
CA GLY A 110 13.31 5.32 2.78
C GLY A 110 13.12 4.08 3.66
N LYS A 111 11.88 3.82 4.09
CA LYS A 111 11.54 2.65 4.92
C LYS A 111 11.72 1.33 4.18
N ILE A 112 11.25 1.24 2.93
CA ILE A 112 11.42 0.05 2.09
C ILE A 112 12.91 -0.16 1.78
N ALA A 113 13.64 0.88 1.42
CA ALA A 113 15.06 0.81 1.16
C ALA A 113 15.86 0.29 2.38
N ASN A 114 15.56 0.80 3.58
CA ASN A 114 16.16 0.32 4.83
C ASN A 114 15.84 -1.16 5.07
N ARG A 115 14.58 -1.56 4.91
CA ARG A 115 14.14 -2.95 5.09
C ARG A 115 14.87 -3.89 4.14
N LEU A 116 14.94 -3.57 2.85
CA LEU A 116 15.64 -4.38 1.84
C LEU A 116 17.14 -4.46 2.13
N ARG A 117 17.77 -3.34 2.54
CA ARG A 117 19.17 -3.35 2.96
C ARG A 117 19.41 -4.27 4.18
N LEU A 118 18.51 -4.24 5.16
CA LEU A 118 18.61 -5.12 6.34
C LEU A 118 18.44 -6.61 5.97
N GLN A 119 17.75 -6.90 4.85
CA GLN A 119 17.66 -8.24 4.25
C GLN A 119 18.89 -8.60 3.40
N GLY A 120 19.94 -7.75 3.40
CA GLY A 120 21.19 -7.99 2.65
C GLY A 120 21.14 -7.56 1.19
N LYS A 121 20.09 -6.86 0.73
CA LYS A 121 19.99 -6.38 -0.65
C LYS A 121 20.80 -5.10 -0.87
N LYS A 122 21.49 -5.00 -2.01
CA LYS A 122 22.12 -3.78 -2.48
C LYS A 122 21.08 -2.90 -3.17
N VAL A 123 20.72 -1.78 -2.56
CA VAL A 123 19.61 -0.92 -2.99
C VAL A 123 20.11 0.40 -3.56
N LEU A 124 19.56 0.82 -4.70
CA LEU A 124 19.77 2.14 -5.30
C LEU A 124 18.46 2.91 -5.30
N VAL A 125 18.47 4.12 -4.76
CA VAL A 125 17.33 5.05 -4.83
C VAL A 125 17.57 6.05 -5.97
N VAL A 126 16.53 6.36 -6.73
CA VAL A 126 16.55 7.32 -7.85
C VAL A 126 15.55 8.45 -7.55
N ALA A 127 16.06 9.66 -7.29
CA ALA A 127 15.24 10.83 -7.00
C ALA A 127 14.83 11.52 -8.32
N ALA A 128 13.66 11.15 -8.85
CA ALA A 128 13.18 11.65 -10.13
C ALA A 128 12.09 12.74 -10.04
N ASP A 129 11.68 13.21 -8.83
CA ASP A 129 10.85 14.45 -8.67
C ASP A 129 11.73 15.69 -8.82
N THR A 130 12.31 15.90 -10.00
CA THR A 130 13.34 16.91 -10.30
C THR A 130 12.82 18.34 -10.31
N TYR A 131 11.50 18.53 -10.41
CA TYR A 131 10.88 19.86 -10.41
C TYR A 131 10.69 20.44 -9.00
N ARG A 132 11.10 19.70 -7.98
CA ARG A 132 10.97 20.10 -6.58
C ARG A 132 12.29 19.83 -5.85
N ALA A 133 13.14 20.88 -5.75
CA ALA A 133 14.43 20.76 -5.05
C ALA A 133 14.27 20.17 -3.64
N ALA A 134 13.28 20.63 -2.85
CA ALA A 134 12.99 20.11 -1.52
C ALA A 134 12.56 18.63 -1.53
N ALA A 135 11.96 18.12 -2.61
CA ALA A 135 11.61 16.70 -2.69
C ALA A 135 12.88 15.85 -2.90
N VAL A 136 13.80 16.28 -3.76
CA VAL A 136 15.09 15.61 -3.98
C VAL A 136 15.91 15.58 -2.68
N GLU A 137 15.99 16.71 -1.96
CA GLU A 137 16.66 16.78 -0.65
C GLU A 137 16.02 15.82 0.38
N GLN A 138 14.69 15.74 0.40
CA GLN A 138 13.98 14.83 1.29
C GLN A 138 14.28 13.36 0.98
N VAL A 139 14.29 12.96 -0.29
CA VAL A 139 14.67 11.60 -0.69
C VAL A 139 16.12 11.30 -0.30
N GLU A 140 17.03 12.27 -0.48
CA GLU A 140 18.44 12.13 -0.08
C GLU A 140 18.59 11.90 1.42
N GLU A 141 17.86 12.64 2.25
CA GLU A 141 17.88 12.46 3.70
C GLU A 141 17.40 11.06 4.10
N TRP A 142 16.34 10.56 3.46
CA TRP A 142 15.85 9.21 3.70
C TRP A 142 16.84 8.14 3.21
N ALA A 143 17.50 8.33 2.06
CA ALA A 143 18.52 7.41 1.57
C ALA A 143 19.73 7.35 2.54
N LYS A 144 20.16 8.50 3.08
CA LYS A 144 21.19 8.58 4.12
C LYS A 144 20.78 7.83 5.39
N ARG A 145 19.55 8.03 5.88
CA ARG A 145 19.03 7.32 7.07
C ARG A 145 18.94 5.80 6.83
N ALA A 146 18.56 5.41 5.64
CA ALA A 146 18.50 4.01 5.23
C ALA A 146 19.89 3.43 4.93
N ASN A 147 20.95 4.26 4.85
CA ASN A 147 22.30 3.87 4.45
C ASN A 147 22.32 3.11 3.11
N VAL A 148 21.72 3.71 2.09
CA VAL A 148 21.66 3.21 0.72
C VAL A 148 22.14 4.28 -0.27
N ASP A 149 22.56 3.83 -1.46
CA ASP A 149 23.02 4.72 -2.52
C ASP A 149 21.87 5.47 -3.17
N ILE A 150 22.16 6.68 -3.67
CA ILE A 150 21.18 7.52 -4.35
C ILE A 150 21.76 8.12 -5.63
N ILE A 151 20.90 8.22 -6.67
CA ILE A 151 21.09 9.08 -7.85
C ILE A 151 20.10 10.23 -7.76
N LYS A 152 20.61 11.44 -8.05
CA LYS A 152 19.82 12.68 -8.12
C LYS A 152 19.93 13.27 -9.51
N GLY A 153 18.80 13.70 -10.08
CA GLY A 153 18.82 14.58 -11.24
C GLY A 153 19.26 16.01 -10.88
N GLN A 154 19.73 16.75 -11.87
CA GLN A 154 19.83 18.19 -11.73
C GLN A 154 18.44 18.81 -11.62
N GLU A 155 18.33 19.97 -11.02
CA GLU A 155 17.07 20.71 -10.94
C GLU A 155 16.47 20.90 -12.34
N ASN A 156 15.18 20.62 -12.49
CA ASN A 156 14.44 20.64 -13.76
C ASN A 156 14.95 19.68 -14.87
N ALA A 157 15.79 18.70 -14.54
CA ALA A 157 16.14 17.65 -15.49
C ALA A 157 14.90 16.83 -15.86
N ASP A 158 14.87 16.22 -17.06
CA ASP A 158 13.80 15.28 -17.43
C ASP A 158 13.81 14.08 -16.48
N PRO A 159 12.73 13.84 -15.72
CA PRO A 159 12.63 12.73 -14.77
C PRO A 159 12.99 11.38 -15.38
N SER A 160 12.56 11.15 -16.63
CA SER A 160 12.87 9.90 -17.35
C SER A 160 14.35 9.71 -17.63
N SER A 161 15.11 10.79 -17.80
CA SER A 161 16.58 10.73 -17.97
C SER A 161 17.28 10.32 -16.67
N VAL A 162 16.76 10.74 -15.52
CA VAL A 162 17.27 10.35 -14.20
C VAL A 162 17.03 8.87 -13.96
N ILE A 163 15.83 8.38 -14.29
CA ILE A 163 15.48 6.95 -14.20
C ILE A 163 16.37 6.12 -15.14
N PHE A 164 16.57 6.58 -16.38
CA PHE A 164 17.51 5.94 -17.32
C PHE A 164 18.90 5.75 -16.70
N THR A 165 19.45 6.82 -16.13
CA THR A 165 20.76 6.80 -15.47
C THR A 165 20.77 5.83 -14.28
N GLY A 166 19.68 5.80 -13.49
CA GLY A 166 19.51 4.90 -12.36
C GLY A 166 19.48 3.43 -12.78
N CYS A 167 18.67 3.09 -13.78
CA CYS A 167 18.58 1.72 -14.30
C CYS A 167 19.92 1.25 -14.89
N LYS A 168 20.63 2.12 -15.63
CA LYS A 168 21.95 1.82 -16.18
C LYS A 168 22.95 1.53 -15.07
N LYS A 169 23.06 2.41 -14.07
CA LYS A 169 23.93 2.20 -12.91
C LYS A 169 23.58 0.93 -12.15
N ALA A 170 22.28 0.66 -11.94
CA ALA A 170 21.84 -0.53 -11.24
C ALA A 170 22.34 -1.81 -11.89
N LYS A 171 22.36 -1.88 -13.23
CA LYS A 171 22.93 -3.00 -14.00
C LYS A 171 24.45 -3.06 -13.92
N GLU A 172 25.12 -1.94 -14.16
CA GLU A 172 26.59 -1.87 -14.25
C GLU A 172 27.27 -2.18 -12.92
N GLU A 173 26.66 -1.77 -11.80
CA GLU A 173 27.21 -1.96 -10.46
C GLU A 173 26.54 -3.09 -9.67
N ASN A 174 25.70 -3.92 -10.32
CA ASN A 174 25.04 -5.09 -9.73
C ASN A 174 24.25 -4.77 -8.46
N TYR A 175 23.32 -3.80 -8.56
CA TYR A 175 22.33 -3.59 -7.52
C TYR A 175 21.26 -4.69 -7.58
N ASP A 176 20.73 -5.08 -6.42
CA ASP A 176 19.61 -6.03 -6.35
C ASP A 176 18.28 -5.34 -6.65
N VAL A 177 18.13 -4.08 -6.19
CA VAL A 177 16.87 -3.34 -6.31
C VAL A 177 17.15 -1.88 -6.65
N VAL A 178 16.39 -1.33 -7.59
CA VAL A 178 16.32 0.10 -7.88
C VAL A 178 14.94 0.63 -7.52
N ILE A 179 14.87 1.67 -6.67
CA ILE A 179 13.62 2.31 -6.23
C ILE A 179 13.57 3.72 -6.81
N CYS A 180 12.58 3.98 -7.68
CA CYS A 180 12.40 5.26 -8.36
C CYS A 180 11.33 6.10 -7.68
N ASP A 181 11.70 7.29 -7.16
CA ASP A 181 10.75 8.30 -6.70
C ASP A 181 10.13 9.05 -7.88
N THR A 182 8.90 9.52 -7.74
CA THR A 182 8.20 10.29 -8.78
C THR A 182 7.48 11.51 -8.22
N ALA A 183 7.19 12.47 -9.09
CA ALA A 183 6.29 13.57 -8.78
C ALA A 183 4.87 13.07 -8.44
N GLY A 184 4.08 13.88 -7.73
CA GLY A 184 2.71 13.54 -7.33
C GLY A 184 1.72 14.69 -7.51
N ARG A 185 1.90 15.54 -8.53
CA ARG A 185 1.09 16.74 -8.78
C ARG A 185 -0.22 16.42 -9.48
N LEU A 186 -1.24 15.98 -8.73
CA LEU A 186 -2.53 15.58 -9.31
C LEU A 186 -3.31 16.76 -9.92
N GLN A 187 -2.96 18.02 -9.60
CA GLN A 187 -3.58 19.22 -10.18
C GLN A 187 -3.39 19.29 -11.70
N SER A 188 -2.31 18.74 -12.23
CA SER A 188 -2.04 18.57 -13.66
C SER A 188 -2.12 17.07 -14.03
N LYS A 189 -3.27 16.45 -13.76
CA LYS A 189 -3.47 15.00 -13.86
C LYS A 189 -2.95 14.40 -15.17
N LYS A 190 -3.32 14.98 -16.33
CA LYS A 190 -2.90 14.47 -17.63
C LYS A 190 -1.38 14.48 -17.79
N SER A 191 -0.74 15.62 -17.53
CA SER A 191 0.72 15.76 -17.66
C SER A 191 1.47 14.80 -16.71
N LEU A 192 0.98 14.62 -15.49
CA LEU A 192 1.56 13.67 -14.54
C LEU A 192 1.44 12.23 -15.06
N MET A 193 0.28 11.83 -15.58
CA MET A 193 0.06 10.47 -16.08
C MET A 193 0.95 10.18 -17.31
N ASP A 194 1.04 11.13 -18.24
CA ASP A 194 1.94 11.03 -19.41
C ASP A 194 3.41 10.90 -18.99
N GLU A 195 3.83 11.64 -17.97
CA GLU A 195 5.19 11.58 -17.41
C GLU A 195 5.46 10.21 -16.75
N LEU A 196 4.54 9.72 -15.92
CA LEU A 196 4.67 8.42 -15.26
C LEU A 196 4.69 7.26 -16.27
N GLU A 197 3.86 7.33 -17.31
CA GLU A 197 3.87 6.34 -18.40
C GLU A 197 5.23 6.33 -19.12
N LYS A 198 5.81 7.52 -19.39
CA LYS A 198 7.12 7.64 -19.99
C LYS A 198 8.22 7.02 -19.11
N MET A 199 8.19 7.30 -17.79
CA MET A 199 9.13 6.71 -16.84
C MET A 199 9.01 5.18 -16.81
N ASN A 200 7.79 4.66 -16.81
CA ASN A 200 7.50 3.24 -16.82
C ASN A 200 8.08 2.55 -18.07
N LYS A 201 7.89 3.16 -19.25
CA LYS A 201 8.48 2.68 -20.52
C LYS A 201 10.01 2.71 -20.52
N VAL A 202 10.63 3.67 -19.84
CA VAL A 202 12.10 3.72 -19.69
C VAL A 202 12.59 2.55 -18.84
N ILE A 203 11.93 2.24 -17.73
CA ILE A 203 12.27 1.08 -16.91
C ILE A 203 12.15 -0.21 -17.72
N ASP A 204 11.05 -0.41 -18.45
CA ASP A 204 10.83 -1.61 -19.28
C ASP A 204 11.90 -1.78 -20.38
N ARG A 205 12.34 -0.68 -20.97
CA ARG A 205 13.39 -0.70 -21.99
C ARG A 205 14.77 -1.01 -21.40
N GLU A 206 15.12 -0.38 -20.29
CA GLU A 206 16.45 -0.53 -19.69
C GLU A 206 16.60 -1.84 -18.88
N LEU A 207 15.50 -2.35 -18.35
CA LEU A 207 15.43 -3.56 -17.50
C LEU A 207 14.38 -4.55 -18.03
N PRO A 208 14.48 -5.02 -19.29
CA PRO A 208 13.38 -5.75 -19.97
C PRO A 208 13.02 -7.10 -19.35
N ASN A 209 13.95 -7.70 -18.60
CA ASN A 209 13.73 -9.01 -17.96
C ASN A 209 13.67 -8.90 -16.43
N SER A 210 13.52 -7.69 -15.92
CA SER A 210 13.49 -7.45 -14.49
C SER A 210 12.09 -7.61 -13.91
N SER A 211 12.01 -8.16 -12.70
CA SER A 211 10.81 -8.03 -11.87
C SER A 211 10.54 -6.55 -11.65
N LYS A 212 9.31 -6.14 -11.94
CA LYS A 212 8.91 -4.74 -11.81
C LYS A 212 7.66 -4.62 -10.94
N GLU A 213 7.73 -3.73 -9.97
CA GLU A 213 6.62 -3.30 -9.15
C GLU A 213 6.31 -1.82 -9.40
N THR A 214 5.06 -1.50 -9.61
CA THR A 214 4.55 -0.12 -9.57
C THR A 214 3.70 0.02 -8.33
N LEU A 215 4.23 0.68 -7.30
CA LEU A 215 3.59 0.78 -5.99
C LEU A 215 2.92 2.13 -5.82
N LEU A 216 1.60 2.12 -5.67
CA LEU A 216 0.83 3.31 -5.37
C LEU A 216 0.78 3.55 -3.85
N VAL A 217 1.27 4.70 -3.42
CA VAL A 217 1.19 5.11 -2.02
C VAL A 217 -0.11 5.89 -1.80
N LEU A 218 -0.94 5.37 -0.90
CA LEU A 218 -2.22 5.93 -0.51
C LEU A 218 -2.22 6.34 0.96
N ASP A 219 -2.76 7.51 1.24
CA ASP A 219 -3.01 7.98 2.60
C ASP A 219 -4.30 7.36 3.12
N GLY A 220 -4.21 6.52 4.15
CA GLY A 220 -5.35 5.82 4.75
C GLY A 220 -6.43 6.74 5.33
N SER A 221 -6.08 7.99 5.63
CA SER A 221 -7.04 8.97 6.12
C SER A 221 -8.00 9.50 5.03
N THR A 222 -7.68 9.28 3.76
CA THR A 222 -8.48 9.79 2.62
C THR A 222 -9.74 8.97 2.32
N GLY A 223 -9.87 7.77 2.92
CA GLY A 223 -11.04 6.92 2.77
C GLY A 223 -11.37 6.61 1.30
N GLN A 224 -12.61 6.77 0.90
CA GLN A 224 -13.10 6.48 -0.46
C GLN A 224 -12.34 7.21 -1.60
N ASN A 225 -11.68 8.33 -1.33
CA ASN A 225 -10.86 9.00 -2.34
C ASN A 225 -9.67 8.15 -2.79
N ALA A 226 -9.20 7.21 -1.97
CA ALA A 226 -8.14 6.26 -2.34
C ALA A 226 -8.51 5.42 -3.57
N ILE A 227 -9.79 5.03 -3.71
CA ILE A 227 -10.29 4.25 -4.86
C ILE A 227 -10.13 5.05 -6.16
N SER A 228 -10.53 6.33 -6.14
CA SER A 228 -10.41 7.20 -7.33
C SER A 228 -8.96 7.43 -7.73
N GLN A 229 -8.05 7.54 -6.75
CA GLN A 229 -6.63 7.62 -7.00
C GLN A 229 -6.12 6.31 -7.63
N LEU A 230 -6.44 5.16 -7.04
CA LEU A 230 -6.02 3.86 -7.58
C LEU A 230 -6.43 3.69 -9.04
N LYS A 231 -7.69 3.96 -9.39
CA LYS A 231 -8.17 3.86 -10.78
C LYS A 231 -7.34 4.72 -11.73
N ALA A 232 -7.10 5.99 -11.35
CA ALA A 232 -6.35 6.91 -12.19
C ALA A 232 -4.89 6.49 -12.41
N PHE A 233 -4.21 6.04 -11.37
CA PHE A 233 -2.81 5.59 -11.48
C PHE A 233 -2.69 4.22 -12.15
N LYS A 234 -3.63 3.29 -11.88
CA LYS A 234 -3.64 1.95 -12.46
C LYS A 234 -3.74 2.00 -13.98
N GLU A 235 -4.59 2.88 -14.54
CA GLU A 235 -4.73 3.09 -15.97
C GLU A 235 -3.42 3.59 -16.62
N ALA A 236 -2.72 4.52 -15.98
CA ALA A 236 -1.53 5.15 -16.54
C ALA A 236 -0.25 4.34 -16.36
N THR A 237 -0.12 3.59 -15.27
CA THR A 237 1.18 3.00 -14.88
C THR A 237 1.14 1.50 -14.61
N GLY A 238 -0.03 0.86 -14.65
CA GLY A 238 -0.15 -0.56 -14.35
C GLY A 238 0.23 -0.88 -12.91
N VAL A 239 -0.39 -0.19 -11.93
CA VAL A 239 -0.15 -0.41 -10.50
C VAL A 239 -0.25 -1.90 -10.15
N THR A 240 0.80 -2.46 -9.55
CA THR A 240 0.89 -3.86 -9.14
C THR A 240 0.52 -4.08 -7.67
N GLY A 241 0.60 -3.03 -6.86
CA GLY A 241 0.23 -3.10 -5.45
C GLY A 241 0.16 -1.73 -4.81
N VAL A 242 -0.39 -1.68 -3.60
CA VAL A 242 -0.54 -0.45 -2.84
C VAL A 242 0.20 -0.48 -1.52
N ILE A 243 0.62 0.69 -1.09
CA ILE A 243 1.17 0.96 0.25
C ILE A 243 0.18 1.89 0.94
N ILE A 244 -0.32 1.49 2.09
CA ILE A 244 -1.22 2.31 2.89
C ILE A 244 -0.42 2.98 4.01
N THR A 245 -0.46 4.29 4.07
CA THR A 245 0.21 5.10 5.10
C THR A 245 -0.79 5.76 6.04
N LYS A 246 -0.31 6.32 7.14
CA LYS A 246 -1.10 7.13 8.09
C LYS A 246 -2.34 6.43 8.64
N LEU A 247 -2.24 5.12 8.88
CA LEU A 247 -3.30 4.37 9.54
C LEU A 247 -3.46 4.78 11.01
N ASP A 248 -2.42 5.34 11.59
CA ASP A 248 -2.40 5.86 12.96
C ASP A 248 -3.29 7.11 13.07
N GLY A 249 -4.44 6.95 13.60
CA GLY A 249 -5.36 8.09 13.86
C GLY A 249 -6.55 8.22 12.91
N THR A 250 -6.71 7.29 11.97
CA THR A 250 -7.91 7.25 11.11
C THR A 250 -8.93 6.23 11.58
N SER A 251 -10.22 6.52 11.39
CA SER A 251 -11.32 5.56 11.51
C SER A 251 -11.66 4.88 10.18
N LYS A 252 -10.92 5.19 9.11
CA LYS A 252 -11.23 4.79 7.72
C LYS A 252 -10.41 3.60 7.21
N GLY A 253 -9.85 2.79 8.12
CA GLY A 253 -9.01 1.64 7.78
C GLY A 253 -9.72 0.57 6.94
N GLY A 254 -11.06 0.51 6.99
CA GLY A 254 -11.86 -0.40 6.17
C GLY A 254 -11.75 -0.17 4.66
N VAL A 255 -11.26 1.00 4.22
CA VAL A 255 -10.96 1.24 2.80
C VAL A 255 -9.98 0.20 2.22
N ILE A 256 -9.12 -0.39 3.05
CA ILE A 256 -8.20 -1.46 2.67
C ILE A 256 -8.97 -2.69 2.17
N ILE A 257 -10.06 -3.06 2.86
CA ILE A 257 -10.94 -4.17 2.47
C ILE A 257 -11.56 -3.87 1.12
N LYS A 258 -12.06 -2.65 0.93
CA LYS A 258 -12.65 -2.21 -0.33
C LYS A 258 -11.65 -2.23 -1.49
N LEU A 259 -10.43 -1.73 -1.29
CA LEU A 259 -9.36 -1.77 -2.30
C LEU A 259 -9.05 -3.21 -2.73
N ALA A 260 -8.90 -4.12 -1.77
CA ALA A 260 -8.60 -5.52 -2.05
C ALA A 260 -9.77 -6.25 -2.73
N LYS A 261 -11.02 -5.95 -2.34
CA LYS A 261 -12.23 -6.61 -2.87
C LYS A 261 -12.62 -6.06 -4.24
N ASP A 262 -12.90 -4.76 -4.33
CA ASP A 262 -13.51 -4.14 -5.52
C ASP A 262 -12.50 -3.94 -6.66
N GLU A 263 -11.25 -3.61 -6.34
CA GLU A 263 -10.22 -3.32 -7.32
C GLU A 263 -9.26 -4.49 -7.54
N ASN A 264 -9.41 -5.55 -6.78
CA ASN A 264 -8.55 -6.75 -6.78
C ASN A 264 -7.07 -6.39 -6.79
N ILE A 265 -6.66 -5.48 -5.90
CA ILE A 265 -5.28 -5.00 -5.79
C ILE A 265 -4.63 -5.55 -4.51
N ALA A 266 -3.36 -5.94 -4.61
CA ALA A 266 -2.58 -6.40 -3.48
C ALA A 266 -2.16 -5.24 -2.58
N ILE A 267 -2.31 -5.42 -1.26
CA ILE A 267 -1.72 -4.53 -0.28
C ILE A 267 -0.31 -5.07 0.02
N LYS A 268 0.72 -4.30 -0.29
CA LYS A 268 2.12 -4.75 -0.09
C LYS A 268 2.66 -4.35 1.29
N PHE A 269 2.39 -3.11 1.70
CA PHE A 269 2.88 -2.55 2.96
C PHE A 269 1.83 -1.70 3.66
N ILE A 270 1.97 -1.62 4.98
CA ILE A 270 1.27 -0.66 5.83
C ILE A 270 2.26 0.16 6.66
N GLY A 271 2.03 1.47 6.71
CA GLY A 271 2.79 2.44 7.52
C GLY A 271 1.94 2.96 8.66
N ILE A 272 2.49 2.91 9.88
CA ILE A 272 1.81 3.23 11.15
C ILE A 272 2.61 4.22 12.00
N GLY A 273 3.31 5.14 11.39
CA GLY A 273 4.09 6.16 12.09
C GLY A 273 5.24 6.73 11.26
N GLU A 274 6.07 7.55 11.87
CA GLU A 274 7.10 8.36 11.22
C GLU A 274 8.52 7.75 11.26
N LYS A 275 8.78 6.78 12.16
CA LYS A 275 10.10 6.18 12.31
C LYS A 275 10.43 5.29 11.12
N ILE A 276 11.74 5.07 10.87
CA ILE A 276 12.21 4.25 9.76
C ILE A 276 11.71 2.79 9.82
N ASP A 277 11.40 2.30 11.00
CA ASP A 277 10.89 0.95 11.25
C ASP A 277 9.35 0.88 11.37
N ASP A 278 8.64 2.01 11.19
CA ASP A 278 7.18 2.04 11.30
C ASP A 278 6.51 1.70 9.94
N MET A 279 6.98 0.64 9.28
CA MET A 279 6.40 0.06 8.07
C MET A 279 6.67 -1.44 8.01
N GLU A 280 5.63 -2.22 7.75
CA GLU A 280 5.74 -3.67 7.61
C GLU A 280 5.06 -4.17 6.34
N GLU A 281 5.47 -5.35 5.88
CA GLU A 281 4.73 -6.11 4.88
C GLU A 281 3.32 -6.37 5.37
N PHE A 282 2.35 -6.27 4.48
CA PHE A 282 0.97 -6.49 4.84
C PHE A 282 0.71 -7.95 5.19
N ASN A 283 0.10 -8.17 6.33
CA ASN A 283 -0.42 -9.46 6.77
C ASN A 283 -1.93 -9.36 6.97
N ALA A 284 -2.70 -10.07 6.15
CA ALA A 284 -4.16 -10.02 6.18
C ALA A 284 -4.74 -10.43 7.54
N ARG A 285 -4.21 -11.51 8.13
CA ARG A 285 -4.67 -12.04 9.42
C ARG A 285 -4.41 -11.06 10.56
N ASP A 286 -3.21 -10.49 10.61
CA ASP A 286 -2.85 -9.50 11.64
C ASP A 286 -3.71 -8.25 11.52
N PHE A 287 -3.95 -7.79 10.30
CA PHE A 287 -4.82 -6.65 10.04
C PHE A 287 -6.26 -6.92 10.49
N VAL A 288 -6.85 -8.06 10.09
CA VAL A 288 -8.22 -8.44 10.48
C VAL A 288 -8.34 -8.57 12.00
N ASN A 289 -7.36 -9.22 12.66
CA ASN A 289 -7.36 -9.32 14.13
C ASN A 289 -7.15 -7.99 14.84
N ALA A 290 -6.60 -6.98 14.17
CA ALA A 290 -6.45 -5.65 14.73
C ALA A 290 -7.73 -4.81 14.63
N ILE A 291 -8.61 -5.07 13.65
CA ILE A 291 -9.85 -4.30 13.42
C ILE A 291 -11.11 -4.99 13.98
N ILE A 292 -11.14 -6.31 14.10
CA ILE A 292 -12.28 -7.08 14.63
C ILE A 292 -11.96 -7.59 16.04
N GLU A 293 -12.70 -7.12 17.02
CA GLU A 293 -12.60 -7.57 18.43
C GLU A 293 -13.86 -8.30 18.90
#